data_63da8f6984b6160b3e8b0758c6630285
#
_entry.id   63da8f6984b6160b3e8b0758c6630285
#
_cell.length_a   1.000
_cell.length_b   1.000
_cell.length_c   1.000
_cell.angle_alpha   90.00
_cell.angle_beta   90.00
_cell.angle_gamma   90.00
#
_symmetry.space_group_name_H-M   'P 1'
#
loop_
_entity.id
_entity.type
_entity.pdbx_description
1 polymer ?
#
loop_
_entity_poly.entity_id
_entity_poly.type
_entity_poly.pdbx_seq_one_letter_code
_entity_poly.pdbx_strand_id
1 'polypeptide(L)'
;MLSENRETTPFNRFLQFYIYWPQYVIILGLILIIAFLFPQGKTLKYSYQLNDIAREPIIAPFTFSILKTQDRLNSDLDEQLKSVPFVFNRQDKIVTDQSQKISEFFSMVNEIRFAKWRFNESKRLVYERRYHKQYEKARSEFVSDSANLTILTSEFHKLYSFTETKEDWRTYATPDQDPRNMKDLGVDQDKIIRICRNRWSEGIYDITYEDILSNEVTINQGEVPEMASPIDFNNLETAWTSARKELLGLFTEQDIFKDLGYDLIIRFMKPNLIYDRELTEKRQ
;
A
#
# COMPACT_ATOMS: atom_id res chain seq x y z
N MET A 1 -36.52 -74.61 -57.89
CA MET A 1 -35.15 -74.86 -58.25
C MET A 1 -34.45 -75.33 -57.00
N LEU A 2 -33.81 -76.41 -57.13
CA LEU A 2 -33.38 -77.39 -56.15
C LEU A 2 -32.56 -76.81 -54.97
N SER A 3 -33.08 -76.94 -53.72
CA SER A 3 -32.36 -76.82 -52.49
C SER A 3 -31.62 -78.10 -52.18
N GLU A 4 -30.34 -78.15 -52.37
CA GLU A 4 -29.49 -79.31 -52.06
C GLU A 4 -29.29 -79.36 -50.52
N ASN A 5 -30.09 -80.20 -49.91
CA ASN A 5 -30.00 -80.50 -48.49
C ASN A 5 -28.80 -81.48 -48.31
N ARG A 6 -27.63 -80.96 -48.03
CA ARG A 6 -26.47 -81.75 -47.60
C ARG A 6 -26.66 -82.21 -46.16
N GLU A 7 -27.19 -83.41 -46.04
CA GLU A 7 -27.12 -84.16 -44.79
C GLU A 7 -25.69 -84.37 -44.39
N THR A 8 -25.30 -83.66 -43.33
CA THR A 8 -23.96 -83.85 -42.72
C THR A 8 -23.97 -85.13 -41.95
N THR A 9 -23.39 -86.16 -42.50
CA THR A 9 -23.18 -87.43 -41.78
C THR A 9 -22.40 -87.23 -40.47
N PRO A 10 -22.72 -87.99 -39.41
CA PRO A 10 -22.03 -87.85 -38.08
C PRO A 10 -20.50 -87.97 -38.16
N PHE A 11 -19.97 -88.62 -39.16
CA PHE A 11 -18.58 -88.81 -39.46
C PHE A 11 -17.87 -87.46 -39.83
N ASN A 12 -18.53 -86.61 -40.57
CA ASN A 12 -17.98 -85.29 -40.93
C ASN A 12 -17.88 -84.33 -39.72
N ARG A 13 -18.75 -84.44 -38.73
CA ARG A 13 -18.70 -83.71 -37.50
C ARG A 13 -17.52 -84.14 -36.64
N PHE A 14 -17.15 -85.42 -36.63
CA PHE A 14 -16.01 -86.00 -35.92
C PHE A 14 -14.70 -85.52 -36.53
N LEU A 15 -14.59 -85.49 -37.87
CA LEU A 15 -13.47 -84.99 -38.62
C LEU A 15 -13.22 -83.48 -38.44
N GLN A 16 -14.33 -82.73 -38.46
CA GLN A 16 -14.25 -81.28 -38.14
C GLN A 16 -13.75 -81.01 -36.68
N PHE A 17 -14.22 -81.82 -35.72
CA PHE A 17 -13.78 -81.74 -34.36
C PHE A 17 -12.27 -82.02 -34.21
N TYR A 18 -11.75 -82.98 -34.95
CA TYR A 18 -10.36 -83.35 -34.92
C TYR A 18 -9.42 -82.30 -35.57
N ILE A 19 -9.94 -81.66 -36.64
CA ILE A 19 -9.23 -80.58 -37.32
C ILE A 19 -9.13 -79.32 -36.47
N TYR A 20 -10.19 -79.01 -35.74
CA TYR A 20 -10.23 -77.80 -34.88
C TYR A 20 -9.79 -78.03 -33.43
N TRP A 21 -9.52 -79.26 -33.04
CA TRP A 21 -9.06 -79.62 -31.69
C TRP A 21 -7.86 -78.77 -31.22
N PRO A 22 -6.79 -78.61 -32.01
CA PRO A 22 -5.64 -77.80 -31.56
C PRO A 22 -6.00 -76.34 -31.32
N GLN A 23 -6.96 -75.80 -32.06
CA GLN A 23 -7.43 -74.41 -31.82
C GLN A 23 -8.14 -74.28 -30.47
N TYR A 24 -8.98 -75.24 -30.11
CA TYR A 24 -9.63 -75.25 -28.79
C TYR A 24 -8.65 -75.44 -27.65
N VAL A 25 -7.62 -76.22 -27.84
CA VAL A 25 -6.54 -76.42 -26.86
C VAL A 25 -5.76 -75.11 -26.69
N ILE A 26 -5.46 -74.37 -27.76
CA ILE A 26 -4.81 -73.05 -27.70
C ILE A 26 -5.68 -72.05 -27.00
N ILE A 27 -6.97 -71.97 -27.32
CA ILE A 27 -7.91 -71.06 -26.68
C ILE A 27 -8.06 -71.38 -25.19
N LEU A 28 -8.20 -72.64 -24.82
CA LEU A 28 -8.26 -73.09 -23.43
C LEU A 28 -6.99 -72.74 -22.66
N GLY A 29 -5.81 -72.97 -23.29
CA GLY A 29 -4.51 -72.58 -22.74
C GLY A 29 -4.41 -71.07 -22.51
N LEU A 30 -4.91 -70.26 -23.45
CA LEU A 30 -4.91 -68.80 -23.33
C LEU A 30 -5.84 -68.32 -22.21
N ILE A 31 -7.01 -68.93 -22.08
CA ILE A 31 -7.96 -68.65 -20.98
C ILE A 31 -7.35 -68.98 -19.62
N LEU A 32 -6.63 -70.14 -19.51
CA LEU A 32 -5.92 -70.52 -18.28
C LEU A 32 -4.80 -69.55 -17.93
N ILE A 33 -4.03 -69.12 -18.94
CA ILE A 33 -2.96 -68.13 -18.75
C ILE A 33 -3.55 -66.79 -18.27
N ILE A 34 -4.63 -66.33 -18.91
CA ILE A 34 -5.32 -65.10 -18.49
C ILE A 34 -5.84 -65.24 -17.07
N ALA A 35 -6.50 -66.37 -16.73
CA ALA A 35 -7.02 -66.61 -15.39
C ALA A 35 -5.94 -66.66 -14.31
N PHE A 36 -4.73 -67.12 -14.69
CA PHE A 36 -3.57 -67.15 -13.78
C PHE A 36 -2.86 -65.82 -13.68
N LEU A 37 -2.85 -65.01 -14.74
CA LEU A 37 -2.27 -63.68 -14.77
C LEU A 37 -3.18 -62.63 -14.16
N PHE A 38 -4.52 -62.85 -14.15
CA PHE A 38 -5.38 -61.96 -13.43
C PHE A 38 -5.07 -62.07 -11.92
N PRO A 39 -4.56 -61.02 -11.30
CA PRO A 39 -4.34 -61.05 -9.86
C PRO A 39 -5.70 -61.30 -9.24
N GLN A 40 -5.83 -62.40 -8.52
CA GLN A 40 -7.02 -62.62 -7.66
C GLN A 40 -7.10 -61.42 -6.75
N GLY A 41 -8.04 -60.49 -7.08
CA GLY A 41 -8.24 -59.28 -6.33
C GLY A 41 -8.31 -59.67 -4.89
N LYS A 42 -7.33 -59.21 -4.11
CA LYS A 42 -7.41 -59.37 -2.64
C LYS A 42 -8.72 -58.73 -2.26
N THR A 43 -9.74 -59.55 -2.09
CA THR A 43 -11.04 -59.10 -1.55
C THR A 43 -10.70 -58.25 -0.33
N LEU A 44 -11.23 -57.04 -0.30
CA LEU A 44 -11.09 -56.10 0.80
C LEU A 44 -11.17 -56.89 2.12
N LYS A 45 -10.06 -56.95 2.80
CA LYS A 45 -9.88 -57.75 4.03
C LYS A 45 -10.78 -57.29 5.16
N TYR A 46 -11.54 -56.22 4.92
CA TYR A 46 -12.32 -55.53 5.93
C TYR A 46 -13.79 -55.43 5.50
N SER A 47 -14.68 -56.06 6.24
CA SER A 47 -16.15 -55.91 6.06
C SER A 47 -16.68 -55.03 7.19
N TYR A 48 -16.28 -53.75 7.19
CA TYR A 48 -16.82 -52.78 8.14
C TYR A 48 -18.14 -52.18 7.62
N GLN A 49 -19.12 -52.02 8.47
CA GLN A 49 -20.34 -51.29 8.23
C GLN A 49 -20.20 -49.86 8.77
N LEU A 50 -21.07 -48.98 8.30
CA LEU A 50 -21.10 -47.60 8.78
C LEU A 50 -21.31 -47.59 10.31
N ASN A 51 -20.44 -46.95 11.07
CA ASN A 51 -20.36 -46.88 12.53
C ASN A 51 -19.68 -48.07 13.24
N ASP A 52 -19.07 -49.01 12.53
CA ASP A 52 -18.24 -50.03 13.17
C ASP A 52 -16.93 -49.45 13.70
N ILE A 53 -16.50 -49.93 14.85
CA ILE A 53 -15.21 -49.55 15.46
C ILE A 53 -14.12 -50.37 14.79
N ALA A 54 -13.21 -49.72 14.09
CA ALA A 54 -12.04 -50.35 13.48
C ALA A 54 -11.13 -50.87 14.60
N ARG A 55 -10.95 -52.20 14.70
CA ARG A 55 -10.09 -52.85 15.68
C ARG A 55 -8.64 -52.97 15.22
N GLU A 56 -8.38 -52.75 13.95
CA GLU A 56 -7.05 -52.80 13.34
C GLU A 56 -6.81 -51.51 12.47
N PRO A 57 -5.57 -51.08 12.35
CA PRO A 57 -5.26 -49.93 11.48
C PRO A 57 -5.59 -50.29 10.04
N ILE A 58 -6.52 -49.56 9.42
CA ILE A 58 -6.91 -49.70 8.03
C ILE A 58 -5.99 -48.85 7.18
N ILE A 59 -5.12 -49.50 6.39
CA ILE A 59 -4.23 -48.82 5.44
C ILE A 59 -4.91 -48.88 4.06
N ALA A 60 -5.17 -47.73 3.49
CA ALA A 60 -5.69 -47.64 2.16
C ALA A 60 -4.66 -48.23 1.13
N PRO A 61 -5.09 -49.16 0.27
CA PRO A 61 -4.18 -49.82 -0.70
C PRO A 61 -3.76 -48.90 -1.85
N PHE A 62 -4.29 -47.69 -1.89
CA PHE A 62 -3.99 -46.68 -2.89
C PHE A 62 -3.98 -45.30 -2.27
N THR A 63 -3.22 -44.39 -2.89
CA THR A 63 -3.19 -42.99 -2.47
C THR A 63 -4.47 -42.29 -2.98
N PHE A 64 -5.19 -41.65 -2.09
CA PHE A 64 -6.34 -40.82 -2.45
C PHE A 64 -6.19 -39.42 -1.84
N SER A 65 -6.68 -38.44 -2.54
CA SER A 65 -6.69 -37.07 -2.08
C SER A 65 -7.80 -36.89 -1.05
N ILE A 66 -7.47 -36.47 0.14
CA ILE A 66 -8.45 -36.06 1.15
C ILE A 66 -8.71 -34.57 0.93
N LEU A 67 -9.95 -34.22 0.63
CA LEU A 67 -10.34 -32.81 0.55
C LEU A 67 -10.18 -32.20 1.96
N LYS A 68 -9.45 -31.11 2.04
CA LYS A 68 -9.36 -30.34 3.27
C LYS A 68 -10.73 -29.77 3.63
N THR A 69 -11.02 -29.70 4.93
CA THR A 69 -12.20 -28.98 5.39
C THR A 69 -12.10 -27.52 4.99
N GLN A 70 -13.24 -26.84 4.81
CA GLN A 70 -13.25 -25.42 4.42
C GLN A 70 -12.45 -24.56 5.40
N ASP A 71 -12.51 -24.84 6.69
CA ASP A 71 -11.76 -24.12 7.72
C ASP A 71 -10.24 -24.27 7.57
N ARG A 72 -9.77 -25.50 7.27
CA ARG A 72 -8.35 -25.75 7.00
C ARG A 72 -7.90 -25.08 5.69
N LEU A 73 -8.74 -25.12 4.66
CA LEU A 73 -8.44 -24.44 3.40
C LEU A 73 -8.29 -22.93 3.61
N ASN A 74 -9.22 -22.32 4.35
CA ASN A 74 -9.16 -20.90 4.66
C ASN A 74 -7.91 -20.55 5.49
N SER A 75 -7.59 -21.38 6.50
CA SER A 75 -6.37 -21.18 7.31
C SER A 75 -5.09 -21.29 6.48
N ASP A 76 -5.00 -22.25 5.56
CA ASP A 76 -3.86 -22.40 4.67
C ASP A 76 -3.75 -21.23 3.68
N LEU A 77 -4.91 -20.71 3.17
CA LEU A 77 -4.94 -19.52 2.34
C LEU A 77 -4.46 -18.28 3.09
N ASP A 78 -4.92 -18.09 4.32
CA ASP A 78 -4.48 -16.98 5.17
C ASP A 78 -2.98 -17.05 5.47
N GLU A 79 -2.44 -18.24 5.69
CA GLU A 79 -1.01 -18.45 5.90
C GLU A 79 -0.20 -18.16 4.62
N GLN A 80 -0.70 -18.59 3.46
CA GLN A 80 -0.07 -18.27 2.18
C GLN A 80 -0.11 -16.79 1.85
N LEU A 81 -1.24 -16.11 2.09
CA LEU A 81 -1.36 -14.66 1.91
C LEU A 81 -0.35 -13.89 2.77
N LYS A 82 -0.11 -14.36 4.02
CA LYS A 82 0.93 -13.77 4.89
C LYS A 82 2.35 -13.98 4.37
N SER A 83 2.57 -14.99 3.55
CA SER A 83 3.90 -15.27 2.97
C SER A 83 4.21 -14.43 1.73
N VAL A 84 3.20 -13.83 1.10
CA VAL A 84 3.39 -12.98 -0.10
C VAL A 84 3.70 -11.55 0.32
N PRO A 85 4.88 -11.01 0.00
CA PRO A 85 5.24 -9.65 0.37
C PRO A 85 4.35 -8.62 -0.34
N PHE A 86 3.83 -7.67 0.42
CA PHE A 86 3.19 -6.47 -0.13
C PHE A 86 4.21 -5.63 -0.89
N VAL A 87 3.79 -5.08 -2.01
CA VAL A 87 4.67 -4.29 -2.87
C VAL A 87 4.37 -2.81 -2.71
N PHE A 88 5.39 -2.02 -2.43
CA PHE A 88 5.31 -0.57 -2.34
C PHE A 88 6.27 0.08 -3.33
N ASN A 89 5.81 1.14 -3.96
CA ASN A 89 6.62 1.99 -4.83
C ASN A 89 7.06 3.23 -4.06
N ARG A 90 8.37 3.43 -3.90
CA ARG A 90 8.92 4.65 -3.29
C ARG A 90 8.87 5.80 -4.28
N GLN A 91 8.23 6.90 -3.87
CA GLN A 91 8.04 8.07 -4.72
C GLN A 91 8.82 9.28 -4.20
N ASP A 92 10.03 9.46 -4.66
CA ASP A 92 10.89 10.62 -4.29
C ASP A 92 10.32 11.94 -4.81
N LYS A 93 9.49 11.88 -5.84
CA LYS A 93 8.76 13.06 -6.35
C LYS A 93 7.88 13.70 -5.27
N ILE A 94 7.21 12.89 -4.44
CA ILE A 94 6.38 13.39 -3.33
C ILE A 94 7.24 14.23 -2.36
N VAL A 95 8.42 13.74 -2.03
CA VAL A 95 9.36 14.44 -1.13
C VAL A 95 9.75 15.80 -1.70
N THR A 96 10.08 15.85 -2.99
CA THR A 96 10.44 17.08 -3.69
C THR A 96 9.27 18.06 -3.77
N ASP A 97 8.11 17.59 -4.23
CA ASP A 97 6.90 18.39 -4.40
C ASP A 97 6.42 18.99 -3.06
N GLN A 98 6.44 18.19 -1.98
CA GLN A 98 6.01 18.68 -0.67
C GLN A 98 7.04 19.63 -0.04
N SER A 99 8.34 19.37 -0.22
CA SER A 99 9.39 20.31 0.22
C SER A 99 9.27 21.65 -0.51
N GLN A 100 8.97 21.64 -1.80
CA GLN A 100 8.73 22.85 -2.55
C GLN A 100 7.51 23.64 -2.06
N LYS A 101 6.40 22.95 -1.79
CA LYS A 101 5.18 23.59 -1.23
C LYS A 101 5.42 24.23 0.14
N ILE A 102 6.26 23.60 0.98
CA ILE A 102 6.69 24.21 2.25
C ILE A 102 7.45 25.51 1.96
N SER A 103 8.37 25.49 1.01
CA SER A 103 9.13 26.67 0.63
C SER A 103 8.27 27.79 0.05
N GLU A 104 7.28 27.46 -0.77
CA GLU A 104 6.29 28.39 -1.32
C GLU A 104 5.45 29.03 -0.21
N PHE A 105 5.02 28.22 0.79
CA PHE A 105 4.30 28.71 1.95
C PHE A 105 5.11 29.79 2.70
N PHE A 106 6.37 29.50 3.04
CA PHE A 106 7.23 30.46 3.74
C PHE A 106 7.57 31.69 2.91
N SER A 107 7.74 31.54 1.60
CA SER A 107 7.90 32.68 0.69
C SER A 107 6.70 33.63 0.76
N MET A 108 5.50 33.07 0.73
CA MET A 108 4.27 33.85 0.79
C MET A 108 4.07 34.53 2.16
N VAL A 109 4.39 33.83 3.25
CA VAL A 109 4.41 34.45 4.58
C VAL A 109 5.39 35.63 4.63
N ASN A 110 6.57 35.48 4.03
CA ASN A 110 7.58 36.54 3.98
C ASN A 110 7.07 37.75 3.17
N GLU A 111 6.43 37.53 2.04
CA GLU A 111 5.82 38.61 1.24
C GLU A 111 4.74 39.36 2.00
N ILE A 112 3.89 38.65 2.74
CA ILE A 112 2.85 39.25 3.61
C ILE A 112 3.49 40.08 4.72
N ARG A 113 4.57 39.58 5.37
CA ARG A 113 5.29 40.34 6.40
C ARG A 113 5.83 41.65 5.87
N PHE A 114 6.45 41.63 4.69
CA PHE A 114 6.96 42.86 4.05
C PHE A 114 5.81 43.78 3.58
N ALA A 115 4.71 43.24 3.08
CA ALA A 115 3.54 44.05 2.73
C ALA A 115 2.92 44.71 3.96
N LYS A 116 2.80 44.00 5.08
CA LYS A 116 2.30 44.54 6.35
C LYS A 116 3.21 45.64 6.89
N TRP A 117 4.51 45.43 6.86
CA TRP A 117 5.47 46.44 7.26
C TRP A 117 5.37 47.70 6.38
N ARG A 118 5.32 47.56 5.03
CA ARG A 118 5.10 48.70 4.12
C ARG A 118 3.81 49.43 4.39
N PHE A 119 2.73 48.70 4.61
CA PHE A 119 1.45 49.29 5.00
C PHE A 119 1.55 50.10 6.29
N ASN A 120 2.20 49.59 7.31
CA ASN A 120 2.38 50.31 8.57
C ASN A 120 3.25 51.56 8.37
N GLU A 121 4.30 51.48 7.57
CA GLU A 121 5.19 52.60 7.27
C GLU A 121 4.46 53.70 6.46
N SER A 122 3.75 53.33 5.39
CA SER A 122 2.98 54.27 4.60
C SER A 122 1.86 54.91 5.40
N LYS A 123 1.21 54.18 6.30
CA LYS A 123 0.22 54.73 7.27
C LYS A 123 0.86 55.76 8.18
N ARG A 124 2.05 55.49 8.70
CA ARG A 124 2.83 56.43 9.53
C ARG A 124 3.14 57.72 8.74
N LEU A 125 3.63 57.58 7.51
CA LEU A 125 3.97 58.70 6.63
C LEU A 125 2.78 59.56 6.29
N VAL A 126 1.61 59.00 6.07
CA VAL A 126 0.35 59.79 5.87
C VAL A 126 0.05 60.62 7.07
N TYR A 127 0.20 60.08 8.31
CA TYR A 127 -0.04 60.82 9.53
C TYR A 127 0.99 61.94 9.74
N GLU A 128 2.29 61.68 9.57
CA GLU A 128 3.36 62.63 9.74
C GLU A 128 3.31 63.78 8.71
N ARG A 129 2.93 63.45 7.46
CA ARG A 129 2.92 64.45 6.35
C ARG A 129 1.58 65.10 6.13
N ARG A 130 0.63 65.00 7.07
CA ARG A 130 -0.77 65.50 6.94
C ARG A 130 -0.86 66.95 6.48
N TYR A 131 0.10 67.78 6.76
CA TYR A 131 0.13 69.21 6.43
C TYR A 131 1.25 69.58 5.43
N HIS A 132 1.88 68.59 4.79
CA HIS A 132 2.99 68.81 3.87
C HIS A 132 2.55 68.66 2.40
N LYS A 133 3.28 69.35 1.49
CA LYS A 133 3.04 69.23 0.03
C LYS A 133 3.10 67.78 -0.51
N GLN A 134 3.71 66.87 0.23
CA GLN A 134 3.86 65.44 -0.14
C GLN A 134 2.72 64.56 0.40
N TYR A 135 1.68 65.14 0.99
CA TYR A 135 0.54 64.39 1.56
C TYR A 135 -0.14 63.49 0.52
N GLU A 136 -0.47 64.04 -0.63
CA GLU A 136 -1.16 63.28 -1.68
C GLU A 136 -0.35 62.08 -2.16
N LYS A 137 1.00 62.22 -2.27
CA LYS A 137 1.88 61.09 -2.58
C LYS A 137 1.87 60.03 -1.49
N ALA A 138 2.03 60.40 -0.22
CA ALA A 138 1.98 59.49 0.89
C ALA A 138 0.61 58.77 0.98
N ARG A 139 -0.49 59.46 0.70
CA ARG A 139 -1.84 58.88 0.66
C ARG A 139 -1.99 57.87 -0.46
N SER A 140 -1.47 58.13 -1.65
CA SER A 140 -1.54 57.17 -2.79
C SER A 140 -0.71 55.94 -2.50
N GLU A 141 0.48 56.05 -1.90
CA GLU A 141 1.32 54.95 -1.45
C GLU A 141 0.57 54.09 -0.40
N PHE A 142 -0.04 54.70 0.57
CA PHE A 142 -0.84 53.98 1.60
C PHE A 142 -2.04 53.21 1.00
N VAL A 143 -2.77 53.80 0.05
CA VAL A 143 -3.88 53.11 -0.63
C VAL A 143 -3.35 51.89 -1.42
N SER A 144 -2.23 52.06 -2.12
CA SER A 144 -1.59 50.99 -2.86
C SER A 144 -1.11 49.87 -1.95
N ASP A 145 -0.41 50.17 -0.85
CA ASP A 145 0.09 49.19 0.11
C ASP A 145 -1.04 48.46 0.84
N SER A 146 -2.15 49.20 1.15
CA SER A 146 -3.35 48.61 1.73
C SER A 146 -4.01 47.60 0.80
N ALA A 147 -4.15 47.93 -0.48
CA ALA A 147 -4.72 47.05 -1.49
C ALA A 147 -3.81 45.80 -1.67
N ASN A 148 -2.50 46.02 -1.80
CA ASN A 148 -1.53 44.90 -1.93
C ASN A 148 -1.58 43.93 -0.74
N LEU A 149 -1.58 44.44 0.49
CA LEU A 149 -1.69 43.60 1.69
C LEU A 149 -3.00 42.80 1.69
N THR A 150 -4.11 43.44 1.30
CA THR A 150 -5.42 42.76 1.24
C THR A 150 -5.43 41.64 0.22
N ILE A 151 -4.86 41.87 -0.96
CA ILE A 151 -4.76 40.86 -2.02
C ILE A 151 -3.92 39.69 -1.55
N LEU A 152 -2.68 39.93 -1.10
CA LEU A 152 -1.76 38.89 -0.63
C LEU A 152 -2.36 38.06 0.51
N THR A 153 -3.02 38.71 1.48
CA THR A 153 -3.64 38.01 2.60
C THR A 153 -4.81 37.16 2.13
N SER A 154 -5.62 37.67 1.18
CA SER A 154 -6.73 36.91 0.60
C SER A 154 -6.28 35.71 -0.19
N GLU A 155 -5.24 35.85 -1.01
CA GLU A 155 -4.64 34.74 -1.76
C GLU A 155 -4.02 33.69 -0.82
N PHE A 156 -3.33 34.13 0.22
CA PHE A 156 -2.75 33.23 1.23
C PHE A 156 -3.82 32.38 1.91
N HIS A 157 -4.91 32.99 2.38
CA HIS A 157 -6.00 32.26 3.00
C HIS A 157 -6.75 31.35 2.03
N LYS A 158 -6.86 31.76 0.76
CA LYS A 158 -7.43 30.89 -0.28
C LYS A 158 -6.60 29.63 -0.52
N LEU A 159 -5.26 29.74 -0.53
CA LEU A 159 -4.34 28.64 -0.75
C LEU A 159 -4.15 27.78 0.53
N TYR A 160 -4.13 28.43 1.68
CA TYR A 160 -3.83 27.82 2.98
C TYR A 160 -4.95 28.07 3.99
N SER A 161 -6.16 27.58 3.68
CA SER A 161 -7.38 27.80 4.48
C SER A 161 -7.25 27.38 5.95
N PHE A 162 -6.33 26.44 6.28
CA PHE A 162 -6.06 26.04 7.66
C PHE A 162 -5.49 27.18 8.52
N THR A 163 -4.94 28.22 7.89
CA THR A 163 -4.37 29.39 8.60
C THR A 163 -5.43 30.37 9.10
N GLU A 164 -6.65 30.30 8.56
CA GLU A 164 -7.76 31.16 9.01
C GLU A 164 -8.29 30.78 10.41
N THR A 165 -8.18 29.51 10.76
CA THR A 165 -8.81 28.96 11.98
C THR A 165 -8.07 29.29 13.27
N LYS A 166 -6.81 29.73 13.17
CA LYS A 166 -5.95 30.01 14.33
C LYS A 166 -5.39 31.43 14.27
N GLU A 167 -5.64 32.20 15.31
CA GLU A 167 -5.14 33.57 15.43
C GLU A 167 -3.60 33.63 15.46
N ASP A 168 -2.95 32.57 15.93
CA ASP A 168 -1.49 32.45 15.97
C ASP A 168 -0.87 32.53 14.56
N TRP A 169 -1.50 31.95 13.54
CA TRP A 169 -1.07 32.10 12.15
C TRP A 169 -1.14 33.53 11.66
N ARG A 170 -2.19 34.24 12.04
CA ARG A 170 -2.35 35.67 11.71
C ARG A 170 -1.23 36.47 12.36
N THR A 171 -0.99 36.26 13.64
CA THR A 171 0.11 36.92 14.37
C THR A 171 1.47 36.61 13.77
N TYR A 172 1.71 35.37 13.39
CA TYR A 172 2.95 34.94 12.77
C TYR A 172 3.14 35.56 11.36
N ALA A 173 2.09 35.59 10.53
CA ALA A 173 2.16 36.11 9.17
C ALA A 173 2.13 37.64 9.09
N THR A 174 1.46 38.34 10.04
CA THR A 174 1.30 39.81 10.01
C THR A 174 1.78 40.48 11.30
N PRO A 175 3.05 40.32 11.67
CA PRO A 175 3.58 40.95 12.88
C PRO A 175 3.66 42.49 12.70
N ASP A 176 3.59 43.21 13.80
CA ASP A 176 3.69 44.66 13.80
C ASP A 176 5.15 45.17 13.83
N GLN A 177 6.12 44.24 13.76
CA GLN A 177 7.56 44.56 13.75
C GLN A 177 8.14 44.63 12.33
N ASP A 178 9.26 45.34 12.19
CA ASP A 178 10.01 45.34 10.92
C ASP A 178 10.56 43.95 10.63
N PRO A 179 10.20 43.32 9.48
CA PRO A 179 10.65 41.97 9.15
C PRO A 179 12.17 41.79 9.13
N ARG A 180 12.93 42.87 8.88
CA ARG A 180 14.38 42.82 8.85
C ARG A 180 15.01 42.64 10.25
N ASN A 181 14.25 42.94 11.29
CA ASN A 181 14.67 42.78 12.70
C ASN A 181 14.08 41.53 13.33
N MET A 182 13.31 40.73 12.58
CA MET A 182 12.73 39.51 13.06
C MET A 182 13.61 38.30 12.80
N LYS A 183 13.29 37.20 13.46
CA LYS A 183 13.87 35.90 13.18
C LYS A 183 13.69 35.55 11.71
N ASP A 184 14.75 35.07 11.06
CA ASP A 184 14.73 34.63 9.69
C ASP A 184 13.78 33.42 9.52
N LEU A 185 12.79 33.58 8.65
CA LEU A 185 11.85 32.52 8.28
C LEU A 185 12.54 31.31 7.67
N GLY A 186 13.67 31.51 7.00
CA GLY A 186 14.46 30.41 6.42
C GLY A 186 14.89 29.38 7.46
N VAL A 187 15.19 29.84 8.69
CA VAL A 187 15.54 28.91 9.79
C VAL A 187 14.37 28.02 10.17
N ASP A 188 13.16 28.56 10.23
CA ASP A 188 11.95 27.79 10.57
C ASP A 188 11.56 26.86 9.42
N GLN A 189 11.66 27.34 8.18
CA GLN A 189 11.49 26.56 6.97
C GLN A 189 12.42 25.34 6.93
N ASP A 190 13.73 25.56 7.13
CA ASP A 190 14.73 24.51 7.07
C ASP A 190 14.52 23.45 8.16
N LYS A 191 14.10 23.86 9.35
CA LYS A 191 13.75 22.93 10.42
C LYS A 191 12.57 22.03 10.03
N ILE A 192 11.50 22.60 9.49
CA ILE A 192 10.31 21.84 9.06
C ILE A 192 10.66 20.89 7.92
N ILE A 193 11.36 21.38 6.89
CA ILE A 193 11.78 20.54 5.76
C ILE A 193 12.68 19.40 6.24
N ARG A 194 13.61 19.66 7.17
CA ARG A 194 14.48 18.63 7.72
C ARG A 194 13.71 17.56 8.48
N ILE A 195 12.76 17.94 9.34
CA ILE A 195 11.90 17.00 10.07
C ILE A 195 11.13 16.12 9.09
N CYS A 196 10.48 16.72 8.08
CA CYS A 196 9.74 15.98 7.07
C CYS A 196 10.64 15.03 6.27
N ARG A 197 11.83 15.49 5.85
CA ARG A 197 12.80 14.66 5.11
C ARG A 197 13.30 13.48 5.93
N ASN A 198 13.55 13.66 7.22
CA ASN A 198 13.93 12.56 8.10
C ASN A 198 12.85 11.47 8.10
N ARG A 199 11.56 11.84 8.22
CA ARG A 199 10.46 10.87 8.20
C ARG A 199 10.28 10.21 6.83
N TRP A 200 10.41 10.98 5.74
CA TRP A 200 10.35 10.42 4.38
C TRP A 200 11.53 9.48 4.07
N SER A 201 12.72 9.75 4.61
CA SER A 201 13.86 8.84 4.44
C SER A 201 13.63 7.49 5.12
N GLU A 202 12.96 7.48 6.27
CA GLU A 202 12.51 6.27 6.95
C GLU A 202 11.41 5.54 6.16
N GLY A 203 10.61 6.25 5.37
CA GLY A 203 9.49 5.73 4.59
C GLY A 203 8.17 5.81 5.37
N ILE A 204 7.14 6.29 4.68
CA ILE A 204 5.78 6.45 5.24
C ILE A 204 4.81 5.74 4.31
N TYR A 205 4.09 4.74 4.82
CA TYR A 205 3.06 4.00 4.09
C TYR A 205 1.82 4.85 3.83
N ASP A 206 1.15 4.58 2.71
CA ASP A 206 -0.17 5.13 2.37
C ASP A 206 -1.34 4.29 2.92
N ILE A 207 -1.06 3.09 3.45
CA ILE A 207 -2.04 2.21 4.10
C ILE A 207 -1.70 2.05 5.58
N THR A 208 -2.65 1.53 6.37
CA THR A 208 -2.41 1.27 7.79
C THR A 208 -1.56 0.01 7.97
N TYR A 209 -0.77 -0.02 9.04
CA TYR A 209 0.07 -1.20 9.35
C TYR A 209 -0.77 -2.48 9.52
N GLU A 210 -1.98 -2.36 10.05
CA GLU A 210 -2.92 -3.47 10.29
C GLU A 210 -3.42 -4.09 8.98
N ASP A 211 -3.39 -3.32 7.88
CA ASP A 211 -3.79 -3.82 6.56
C ASP A 211 -2.65 -4.60 5.86
N ILE A 212 -1.42 -4.53 6.38
CA ILE A 212 -0.27 -5.28 5.87
C ILE A 212 -0.27 -6.67 6.48
N LEU A 213 -0.82 -7.64 5.76
CA LEU A 213 -0.95 -9.01 6.24
C LEU A 213 0.37 -9.80 6.18
N SER A 214 1.34 -9.37 5.37
CA SER A 214 2.60 -10.07 5.17
C SER A 214 3.65 -9.70 6.22
N ASN A 215 4.52 -10.66 6.54
CA ASN A 215 5.66 -10.45 7.44
C ASN A 215 6.80 -9.67 6.79
N GLU A 216 6.81 -9.60 5.46
CA GLU A 216 7.81 -8.91 4.66
C GLU A 216 7.13 -8.01 3.62
N VAL A 217 7.78 -6.93 3.28
CA VAL A 217 7.35 -6.00 2.22
C VAL A 217 8.45 -5.85 1.19
N THR A 218 8.06 -5.65 -0.05
CA THR A 218 8.99 -5.35 -1.16
C THR A 218 8.86 -3.87 -1.48
N ILE A 219 9.98 -3.16 -1.44
CA ILE A 219 10.04 -1.74 -1.81
C ILE A 219 10.73 -1.62 -3.17
N ASN A 220 10.00 -1.11 -4.15
CA ASN A 220 10.53 -0.76 -5.44
C ASN A 220 11.12 0.65 -5.38
N GLN A 221 12.45 0.71 -5.40
CA GLN A 221 13.20 1.94 -5.53
C GLN A 221 14.30 1.73 -6.59
N GLY A 222 14.08 2.21 -7.82
CA GLY A 222 15.00 2.00 -8.94
C GLY A 222 14.88 0.62 -9.59
N GLU A 223 16.02 0.01 -10.01
CA GLU A 223 16.03 -1.23 -10.78
C GLU A 223 15.95 -2.50 -9.92
N VAL A 224 16.33 -2.43 -8.67
CA VAL A 224 16.36 -3.61 -7.77
C VAL A 224 15.38 -3.41 -6.62
N PRO A 225 14.39 -4.29 -6.47
CA PRO A 225 13.48 -4.25 -5.33
C PRO A 225 14.22 -4.65 -4.04
N GLU A 226 13.96 -3.93 -2.97
CA GLU A 226 14.48 -4.19 -1.63
C GLU A 226 13.41 -4.90 -0.80
N MET A 227 13.80 -5.97 -0.09
CA MET A 227 12.93 -6.64 0.88
C MET A 227 13.23 -6.10 2.28
N ALA A 228 12.19 -5.76 3.01
CA ALA A 228 12.30 -5.19 4.35
C ALA A 228 11.15 -5.67 5.25
N SER A 229 11.29 -5.44 6.54
CA SER A 229 10.20 -5.70 7.49
C SER A 229 9.22 -4.51 7.51
N PRO A 230 7.90 -4.74 7.57
CA PRO A 230 6.93 -3.66 7.71
C PRO A 230 7.18 -2.75 8.92
N ILE A 231 7.82 -3.28 9.97
CA ILE A 231 8.12 -2.54 11.21
C ILE A 231 9.19 -1.47 11.01
N ASP A 232 10.03 -1.60 9.97
CA ASP A 232 11.11 -0.66 9.68
C ASP A 232 10.61 0.69 9.14
N PHE A 233 9.33 0.79 8.81
CA PHE A 233 8.69 1.97 8.23
C PHE A 233 7.59 2.50 9.12
N ASN A 234 7.18 3.75 8.86
CA ASN A 234 6.15 4.42 9.63
C ASN A 234 4.81 4.44 8.87
N ASN A 235 3.72 4.38 9.60
CA ASN A 235 2.45 4.88 9.09
C ASN A 235 2.42 6.41 9.26
N LEU A 236 1.45 7.08 8.63
CA LEU A 236 1.37 8.54 8.65
C LEU A 236 1.21 9.09 10.08
N GLU A 237 0.47 8.39 10.94
CA GLU A 237 0.18 8.80 12.32
C GLU A 237 1.42 8.71 13.22
N THR A 238 2.18 7.61 13.11
CA THR A 238 3.46 7.45 13.82
C THR A 238 4.50 8.45 13.34
N ALA A 239 4.54 8.74 12.03
CA ALA A 239 5.41 9.76 11.46
C ALA A 239 5.08 11.15 12.00
N TRP A 240 3.81 11.54 12.10
CA TRP A 240 3.40 12.82 12.71
C TRP A 240 3.75 12.90 14.19
N THR A 241 3.54 11.82 14.95
CA THR A 241 3.88 11.78 16.38
C THR A 241 5.38 11.91 16.61
N SER A 242 6.18 11.24 15.82
CA SER A 242 7.63 11.31 15.86
C SER A 242 8.14 12.70 15.44
N ALA A 243 7.57 13.26 14.37
CA ALA A 243 7.88 14.61 13.91
C ALA A 243 7.52 15.67 14.97
N ARG A 244 6.40 15.51 15.69
CA ARG A 244 6.03 16.39 16.80
C ARG A 244 7.05 16.36 17.93
N LYS A 245 7.54 15.18 18.30
CA LYS A 245 8.59 15.07 19.34
C LYS A 245 9.87 15.78 18.92
N GLU A 246 10.29 15.62 17.66
CA GLU A 246 11.47 16.30 17.12
C GLU A 246 11.26 17.81 17.08
N LEU A 247 10.08 18.28 16.67
CA LEU A 247 9.72 19.69 16.65
C LEU A 247 9.81 20.31 18.05
N LEU A 248 9.26 19.65 19.07
CA LEU A 248 9.30 20.09 20.46
C LEU A 248 10.73 20.24 21.01
N GLY A 249 11.66 19.44 20.48
CA GLY A 249 13.08 19.54 20.83
C GLY A 249 13.84 20.69 20.15
N LEU A 250 13.30 21.20 19.03
CA LEU A 250 13.96 22.24 18.23
C LEU A 250 13.50 23.68 18.52
N PHE A 251 12.34 23.82 19.17
CA PHE A 251 11.75 25.11 19.49
C PHE A 251 11.58 25.27 21.01
N THR A 252 11.80 26.48 21.51
CA THR A 252 11.58 26.80 22.92
C THR A 252 10.08 26.79 23.25
N GLU A 253 9.74 26.63 24.53
CA GLU A 253 8.33 26.64 24.95
C GLU A 253 7.58 27.93 24.62
N GLN A 254 8.32 29.04 24.53
CA GLN A 254 7.76 30.37 24.23
C GLN A 254 7.67 30.70 22.74
N ASP A 255 8.19 29.83 21.87
CA ASP A 255 8.14 30.06 20.42
C ASP A 255 6.76 29.70 19.89
N ILE A 256 6.02 30.69 19.43
CA ILE A 256 4.69 30.51 18.82
C ILE A 256 4.72 29.53 17.65
N PHE A 257 5.86 29.40 16.97
CA PHE A 257 6.02 28.50 15.84
C PHE A 257 6.02 27.03 16.23
N LYS A 258 6.18 26.68 17.51
CA LYS A 258 6.11 25.31 18.00
C LYS A 258 4.81 24.59 17.61
N ASP A 259 3.67 25.24 17.82
CA ASP A 259 2.35 24.68 17.50
C ASP A 259 2.00 24.86 16.02
N LEU A 260 2.39 25.98 15.42
CA LEU A 260 2.19 26.25 14.00
C LEU A 260 3.00 25.31 13.11
N GLY A 261 4.23 24.98 13.50
CA GLY A 261 5.07 24.03 12.77
C GLY A 261 4.48 22.64 12.71
N TYR A 262 3.75 22.23 13.74
CA TYR A 262 3.05 20.95 13.72
C TYR A 262 1.88 20.93 12.73
N ASP A 263 1.12 22.03 12.60
CA ASP A 263 0.07 22.16 11.58
C ASP A 263 0.64 22.03 10.16
N LEU A 264 1.83 22.63 9.92
CA LEU A 264 2.52 22.48 8.64
C LEU A 264 2.95 21.03 8.38
N ILE A 265 3.50 20.35 9.38
CA ILE A 265 3.90 18.96 9.27
C ILE A 265 2.69 18.08 8.90
N ILE A 266 1.57 18.20 9.61
CA ILE A 266 0.34 17.45 9.29
C ILE A 266 -0.14 17.73 7.86
N ARG A 267 -0.04 18.96 7.42
CA ARG A 267 -0.54 19.37 6.10
C ARG A 267 0.32 18.90 4.95
N PHE A 268 1.63 18.99 5.09
CA PHE A 268 2.57 18.73 4.00
C PHE A 268 3.21 17.35 4.04
N MET A 269 3.30 16.71 5.20
CA MET A 269 3.81 15.34 5.28
C MET A 269 2.80 14.37 4.68
N LYS A 270 3.19 13.76 3.55
CA LYS A 270 2.39 12.78 2.80
C LYS A 270 3.12 11.46 2.76
N PRO A 271 2.40 10.34 2.62
CA PRO A 271 3.02 9.04 2.37
C PRO A 271 3.90 9.09 1.12
N ASN A 272 5.07 8.44 1.19
CA ASN A 272 5.99 8.31 0.05
C ASN A 272 6.26 6.85 -0.34
N LEU A 273 5.69 5.90 0.40
CA LEU A 273 5.60 4.50 0.04
C LEU A 273 4.16 4.21 -0.36
N ILE A 274 3.93 4.11 -1.66
CA ILE A 274 2.59 3.92 -2.23
C ILE A 274 2.37 2.44 -2.52
N TYR A 275 1.31 1.87 -2.00
CA TYR A 275 0.94 0.48 -2.19
C TYR A 275 0.62 0.18 -3.65
N ASP A 276 1.32 -0.82 -4.21
CA ASP A 276 1.06 -1.33 -5.56
C ASP A 276 0.18 -2.58 -5.48
N ARG A 277 -1.12 -2.34 -5.56
CA ARG A 277 -2.12 -3.40 -5.48
C ARG A 277 -1.99 -4.40 -6.63
N GLU A 278 -1.75 -3.93 -7.86
CA GLU A 278 -1.69 -4.81 -9.02
C GLU A 278 -0.50 -5.76 -8.95
N LEU A 279 0.67 -5.27 -8.54
CA LEU A 279 1.86 -6.10 -8.40
C LEU A 279 1.72 -7.06 -7.23
N THR A 280 1.09 -6.66 -6.14
CA THR A 280 0.84 -7.53 -4.99
C THR A 280 -0.12 -8.66 -5.37
N GLU A 281 -1.27 -8.34 -5.98
CA GLU A 281 -2.27 -9.33 -6.42
C GLU A 281 -1.74 -10.30 -7.50
N LYS A 282 -0.78 -9.89 -8.33
CA LYS A 282 -0.12 -10.78 -9.29
C LYS A 282 0.84 -11.77 -8.64
N ARG A 283 1.31 -11.49 -7.43
CA ARG A 283 2.20 -12.37 -6.67
C ARG A 283 1.45 -13.31 -5.72
N GLN A 284 0.21 -12.96 -5.35
CA GLN A 284 -0.73 -13.80 -4.61
C GLN A 284 -1.38 -14.86 -5.51
#